data_b196d28be3f9b3ecdb0e466176b07273
#
_entry.id   b196d28be3f9b3ecdb0e466176b07273
#
_cell.length_a   1.000
_cell.length_b   1.000
_cell.length_c   1.000
_cell.angle_alpha   90.00
_cell.angle_beta   90.00
_cell.angle_gamma   90.00
#
_symmetry.space_group_name_H-M   'P 1'
#
loop_
_entity.id
_entity.type
_entity.pdbx_description
1 polymer ?
#
loop_
_entity_poly.entity_id
_entity_poly.type
_entity_poly.pdbx_seq_one_letter_code
_entity_poly.pdbx_strand_id
1 'polypeptide(L)'
;MARTTAASLLSATPSMATAVAPASPRPKSVAAIVTAYRKGLHADVLIGKILEGWRQDGGTGPALQLASMYVDQFEGQDLARPMAAKYNVPIFDSIEQAITLGGNKVAVDGVISIAEHGSYPYNDLGQHLYPRLRFFNAIADTFKKYDQVVPVFNDKHLGPTWVDAKRMYNRAQALQIPFMAGSSLPVTFRKPDFSLPLGSPIEAAVGIGYSGLDIYGSHSLDCYQCLVERRSNAEQGVRSVQCLEGAAMWRAIDSGVVDKQLVNAALSVIPTSGKGDMRDDPSAALFLFQYVDGFQGALLMLPRFAGGISTAIRLKNQTKPLATRFEERLEPRHPHFAYLLKGIERMVHTGKPSYPVERTLLTSGILDRALTSKHQQHQRLDTPELTFQYQPVDYPHAPHIDLHADPTSPLRATSASS
;
A
#
# COMPACT_ATOMS: atom_id res chain seq x y z
N MET A 1 87.19 -20.28 17.53
CA MET A 1 86.59 -19.79 16.27
C MET A 1 85.14 -20.23 16.26
N ALA A 2 84.22 -19.32 16.65
CA ALA A 2 82.79 -19.57 16.64
C ALA A 2 82.17 -18.81 15.49
N ARG A 3 81.48 -19.49 14.58
CA ARG A 3 80.72 -18.87 13.48
C ARG A 3 79.30 -18.68 13.95
N THR A 4 78.88 -17.43 14.01
CA THR A 4 77.50 -17.04 14.27
C THR A 4 76.73 -16.98 12.93
N THR A 5 75.66 -17.76 12.78
CA THR A 5 74.70 -17.70 11.63
C THR A 5 73.59 -16.80 12.02
N ALA A 6 73.40 -15.74 11.27
CA ALA A 6 72.22 -14.83 11.37
C ALA A 6 71.07 -15.38 10.55
N ALA A 7 69.93 -15.60 11.20
CA ALA A 7 68.66 -15.96 10.58
C ALA A 7 67.90 -14.71 10.23
N SER A 8 67.60 -14.51 8.94
CA SER A 8 66.75 -13.42 8.42
C SER A 8 65.26 -13.83 8.57
N LEU A 9 64.54 -13.08 9.36
CA LEU A 9 63.09 -13.16 9.47
C LEU A 9 62.44 -12.36 8.32
N LEU A 10 61.85 -13.08 7.39
CA LEU A 10 60.95 -12.49 6.37
C LEU A 10 59.58 -12.20 7.00
N SER A 11 59.24 -10.93 7.19
CA SER A 11 57.93 -10.49 7.61
C SER A 11 56.98 -10.51 6.41
N ALA A 12 56.01 -11.44 6.40
CA ALA A 12 54.91 -11.47 5.46
C ALA A 12 53.88 -10.44 5.91
N THR A 13 53.64 -9.40 5.12
CA THR A 13 52.55 -8.46 5.27
C THR A 13 51.26 -9.12 4.78
N PRO A 14 50.15 -9.11 5.55
CA PRO A 14 48.89 -9.64 5.06
C PRO A 14 48.34 -8.72 4.00
N SER A 15 48.11 -9.24 2.78
CA SER A 15 47.39 -8.58 1.71
C SER A 15 45.95 -8.41 2.15
N MET A 16 45.50 -7.18 2.38
CA MET A 16 44.10 -6.86 2.57
C MET A 16 43.39 -7.07 1.23
N ALA A 17 42.64 -8.14 1.09
CA ALA A 17 41.68 -8.30 0.00
C ALA A 17 40.63 -7.21 0.13
N THR A 18 40.64 -6.25 -0.78
CA THR A 18 39.58 -5.27 -0.94
C THR A 18 38.31 -6.03 -1.29
N ALA A 19 37.35 -6.06 -0.38
CA ALA A 19 36.01 -6.57 -0.64
C ALA A 19 35.41 -5.73 -1.79
N VAL A 20 35.28 -6.34 -2.96
CA VAL A 20 34.55 -5.76 -4.08
C VAL A 20 33.10 -5.58 -3.62
N ALA A 21 32.64 -4.34 -3.56
CA ALA A 21 31.23 -4.05 -3.30
C ALA A 21 30.38 -4.85 -4.30
N PRO A 22 29.28 -5.51 -3.86
CA PRO A 22 28.41 -6.23 -4.78
C PRO A 22 27.92 -5.26 -5.87
N ALA A 23 28.04 -5.67 -7.13
CA ALA A 23 27.57 -4.88 -8.25
C ALA A 23 26.08 -4.58 -8.05
N SER A 24 25.69 -3.32 -8.22
CA SER A 24 24.28 -2.93 -8.16
C SER A 24 23.45 -3.80 -9.11
N PRO A 25 22.28 -4.31 -8.71
CA PRO A 25 21.47 -5.15 -9.56
C PRO A 25 21.12 -4.43 -10.86
N ARG A 26 21.12 -5.16 -11.97
CA ARG A 26 20.74 -4.60 -13.27
C ARG A 26 19.29 -4.12 -13.19
N PRO A 27 18.98 -2.87 -13.58
CA PRO A 27 17.62 -2.36 -13.55
C PRO A 27 16.66 -3.24 -14.37
N LYS A 28 15.49 -3.48 -13.81
CA LYS A 28 14.38 -4.19 -14.44
C LYS A 28 13.46 -3.20 -15.15
N SER A 29 13.02 -3.57 -16.37
CA SER A 29 12.12 -2.73 -17.16
C SER A 29 10.68 -2.84 -16.69
N VAL A 30 9.95 -1.70 -16.61
CA VAL A 30 8.54 -1.67 -16.25
C VAL A 30 7.72 -0.84 -17.23
N ALA A 31 6.49 -1.28 -17.51
CA ALA A 31 5.47 -0.49 -18.17
C ALA A 31 4.59 0.21 -17.12
N ALA A 32 4.33 1.51 -17.29
CA ALA A 32 3.38 2.25 -16.47
C ALA A 32 2.04 2.42 -17.21
N ILE A 33 0.96 1.97 -16.58
CA ILE A 33 -0.41 2.07 -17.09
C ILE A 33 -1.15 3.04 -16.18
N VAL A 34 -1.38 4.28 -16.66
CA VAL A 34 -1.88 5.35 -15.82
C VAL A 34 -3.15 5.98 -16.38
N THR A 35 -4.02 6.47 -15.48
CA THR A 35 -5.21 7.24 -15.87
C THR A 35 -4.85 8.65 -16.29
N ALA A 36 -4.13 9.38 -15.43
CA ALA A 36 -3.68 10.74 -15.66
C ALA A 36 -2.34 10.97 -14.96
N TYR A 37 -1.47 11.78 -15.56
CA TYR A 37 -0.15 12.09 -15.00
C TYR A 37 -0.02 13.61 -14.80
N ARG A 38 -0.22 14.06 -13.56
CA ARG A 38 -0.06 15.46 -13.16
C ARG A 38 0.83 15.55 -11.93
N LYS A 39 1.43 16.72 -11.71
CA LYS A 39 2.34 16.97 -10.59
C LYS A 39 1.68 16.69 -9.24
N GLY A 40 2.39 15.95 -8.39
CA GLY A 40 1.95 15.60 -7.03
C GLY A 40 0.91 14.48 -6.97
N LEU A 41 0.39 13.99 -8.11
CA LEU A 41 -0.52 12.84 -8.16
C LEU A 41 0.26 11.52 -8.17
N HIS A 42 -0.44 10.39 -8.01
CA HIS A 42 0.18 9.08 -7.83
C HIS A 42 1.12 8.67 -8.97
N ALA A 43 0.79 8.98 -10.22
CA ALA A 43 1.68 8.76 -11.34
C ALA A 43 3.00 9.54 -11.19
N ASP A 44 2.95 10.82 -10.79
CA ASP A 44 4.15 11.63 -10.58
C ASP A 44 5.02 11.10 -9.45
N VAL A 45 4.42 10.75 -8.31
CA VAL A 45 5.18 10.34 -7.12
C VAL A 45 5.66 8.89 -7.14
N LEU A 46 5.18 8.06 -8.06
CA LEU A 46 5.69 6.71 -8.30
C LEU A 46 6.62 6.70 -9.53
N ILE A 47 6.12 7.10 -10.69
CA ILE A 47 6.88 7.07 -11.95
C ILE A 47 8.01 8.10 -11.93
N GLY A 48 7.77 9.29 -11.35
CA GLY A 48 8.81 10.29 -11.17
C GLY A 48 9.99 9.79 -10.33
N LYS A 49 9.76 8.89 -9.35
CA LYS A 49 10.88 8.29 -8.59
C LYS A 49 11.68 7.26 -9.40
N ILE A 50 11.06 6.61 -10.37
CA ILE A 50 11.80 5.74 -11.31
C ILE A 50 12.67 6.59 -12.24
N LEU A 51 12.16 7.73 -12.69
CA LEU A 51 12.83 8.62 -13.65
C LEU A 51 13.87 9.53 -13.01
N GLU A 52 13.62 10.01 -11.80
CA GLU A 52 14.37 11.11 -11.17
C GLU A 52 15.01 10.73 -9.81
N GLY A 53 14.97 9.45 -9.44
CA GLY A 53 15.52 8.96 -8.16
C GLY A 53 14.54 9.03 -7.00
N TRP A 54 14.90 8.42 -5.87
CA TRP A 54 14.02 8.27 -4.69
C TRP A 54 13.41 9.59 -4.20
N ARG A 55 14.13 10.69 -4.36
CA ARG A 55 13.69 12.03 -3.94
C ARG A 55 13.21 12.91 -5.09
N GLN A 56 13.20 12.40 -6.32
CA GLN A 56 12.91 13.15 -7.54
C GLN A 56 13.79 14.41 -7.68
N ASP A 57 15.08 14.27 -7.40
CA ASP A 57 16.10 15.32 -7.42
C ASP A 57 17.29 14.98 -8.35
N GLY A 58 17.17 13.92 -9.14
CA GLY A 58 18.23 13.42 -10.02
C GLY A 58 19.25 12.52 -9.32
N GLY A 59 19.06 12.23 -8.02
CA GLY A 59 19.89 11.31 -7.25
C GLY A 59 19.64 9.84 -7.55
N THR A 60 20.17 8.97 -6.67
CA THR A 60 19.95 7.52 -6.76
C THR A 60 18.48 7.16 -6.68
N GLY A 61 18.05 6.15 -7.44
CA GLY A 61 16.69 5.67 -7.53
C GLY A 61 16.57 4.16 -7.39
N PRO A 62 15.38 3.62 -7.64
CA PRO A 62 15.16 2.18 -7.67
C PRO A 62 15.94 1.52 -8.82
N ALA A 63 16.27 0.24 -8.67
CA ALA A 63 16.80 -0.59 -9.74
C ALA A 63 15.70 -0.97 -10.74
N LEU A 64 14.93 0.02 -11.18
CA LEU A 64 13.87 -0.07 -12.18
C LEU A 64 14.13 0.95 -13.30
N GLN A 65 13.68 0.61 -14.51
CA GLN A 65 13.70 1.48 -15.67
C GLN A 65 12.30 1.57 -16.26
N LEU A 66 11.77 2.78 -16.44
CA LEU A 66 10.51 2.98 -17.15
C LEU A 66 10.74 2.75 -18.65
N ALA A 67 10.18 1.66 -19.19
CA ALA A 67 10.33 1.28 -20.59
C ALA A 67 9.25 1.88 -21.50
N SER A 68 8.05 2.11 -20.94
CA SER A 68 6.89 2.60 -21.69
C SER A 68 5.81 3.15 -20.77
N MET A 69 4.89 3.90 -21.37
CA MET A 69 3.65 4.33 -20.72
C MET A 69 2.43 4.07 -21.62
N TYR A 70 1.29 3.79 -20.97
CA TYR A 70 -0.05 4.02 -21.49
C TYR A 70 -0.72 5.07 -20.61
N VAL A 71 -1.33 6.08 -21.20
CA VAL A 71 -2.02 7.17 -20.51
C VAL A 71 -3.45 7.25 -21.02
N ASP A 72 -4.44 7.05 -20.14
CA ASP A 72 -5.86 7.00 -20.52
C ASP A 72 -6.45 8.38 -20.81
N GLN A 73 -6.00 9.39 -20.05
CA GLN A 73 -6.48 10.77 -20.19
C GLN A 73 -5.32 11.77 -20.13
N PHE A 74 -5.28 12.65 -21.12
CA PHE A 74 -4.38 13.79 -21.14
C PHE A 74 -5.18 15.04 -20.75
N GLU A 75 -5.20 15.33 -19.46
CA GLU A 75 -5.91 16.49 -18.91
C GLU A 75 -5.02 17.74 -18.91
N GLY A 76 -5.61 18.88 -18.55
CA GLY A 76 -4.85 20.11 -18.31
C GLY A 76 -3.72 19.90 -17.30
N GLN A 77 -2.54 20.50 -17.51
CA GLN A 77 -1.31 20.30 -16.73
C GLN A 77 -0.74 18.86 -16.84
N ASP A 78 -0.94 18.21 -17.99
CA ASP A 78 -0.35 16.91 -18.29
C ASP A 78 1.18 16.92 -18.16
N LEU A 79 1.74 16.00 -17.41
CA LEU A 79 3.17 15.75 -17.29
C LEU A 79 3.64 14.52 -18.07
N ALA A 80 2.74 13.67 -18.56
CA ALA A 80 3.13 12.43 -19.24
C ALA A 80 3.97 12.74 -20.49
N ARG A 81 3.50 13.65 -21.35
CA ARG A 81 4.20 14.02 -22.58
C ARG A 81 5.55 14.70 -22.33
N PRO A 82 5.65 15.73 -21.46
CA PRO A 82 6.95 16.33 -21.13
C PRO A 82 7.95 15.33 -20.51
N MET A 83 7.51 14.46 -19.61
CA MET A 83 8.37 13.46 -18.99
C MET A 83 8.79 12.37 -20.00
N ALA A 84 7.88 11.92 -20.84
CA ALA A 84 8.17 11.00 -21.93
C ALA A 84 9.24 11.56 -22.87
N ALA A 85 9.10 12.80 -23.29
CA ALA A 85 10.09 13.48 -24.14
C ALA A 85 11.44 13.66 -23.44
N LYS A 86 11.45 14.10 -22.17
CA LYS A 86 12.67 14.33 -21.38
C LYS A 86 13.48 13.06 -21.19
N TYR A 87 12.82 11.92 -20.96
CA TYR A 87 13.48 10.66 -20.62
C TYR A 87 13.45 9.64 -21.77
N ASN A 88 13.00 10.04 -22.95
CA ASN A 88 12.88 9.18 -24.15
C ASN A 88 12.09 7.90 -23.89
N VAL A 89 10.94 8.04 -23.21
CA VAL A 89 10.01 6.94 -22.90
C VAL A 89 8.84 6.99 -23.87
N PRO A 90 8.56 5.94 -24.65
CA PRO A 90 7.42 5.92 -25.56
C PRO A 90 6.09 5.88 -24.79
N ILE A 91 5.09 6.63 -25.28
CA ILE A 91 3.69 6.52 -24.88
C ILE A 91 2.97 5.77 -25.99
N PHE A 92 2.27 4.68 -25.63
CA PHE A 92 1.53 3.85 -26.57
C PHE A 92 0.03 4.08 -26.45
N ASP A 93 -0.70 3.80 -27.54
CA ASP A 93 -2.16 3.98 -27.63
C ASP A 93 -2.96 2.85 -26.98
N SER A 94 -2.29 1.75 -26.60
CA SER A 94 -2.93 0.63 -25.90
C SER A 94 -2.04 0.04 -24.82
N ILE A 95 -2.68 -0.57 -23.82
CA ILE A 95 -1.99 -1.28 -22.73
C ILE A 95 -1.16 -2.44 -23.27
N GLU A 96 -1.68 -3.18 -24.26
CA GLU A 96 -0.95 -4.25 -24.94
C GLU A 96 0.35 -3.71 -25.55
N GLN A 97 0.28 -2.65 -26.35
CA GLN A 97 1.46 -2.05 -26.96
C GLN A 97 2.47 -1.54 -25.92
N ALA A 98 2.02 -0.97 -24.82
CA ALA A 98 2.91 -0.55 -23.73
C ALA A 98 3.66 -1.74 -23.11
N ILE A 99 3.01 -2.87 -22.91
CA ILE A 99 3.61 -4.09 -22.34
C ILE A 99 4.53 -4.80 -23.34
N THR A 100 4.20 -4.75 -24.62
CA THR A 100 4.97 -5.42 -25.69
C THR A 100 6.01 -4.51 -26.35
N LEU A 101 6.07 -3.22 -25.98
CA LEU A 101 6.85 -2.18 -26.66
C LEU A 101 6.55 -2.12 -28.17
N GLY A 102 5.27 -2.34 -28.52
CA GLY A 102 4.78 -2.42 -29.91
C GLY A 102 5.14 -3.70 -30.66
N GLY A 103 5.74 -4.69 -29.99
CA GLY A 103 6.17 -5.97 -30.56
C GLY A 103 5.14 -7.09 -30.42
N ASN A 104 5.60 -8.33 -30.57
CA ASN A 104 4.78 -9.53 -30.57
C ASN A 104 5.02 -10.46 -29.37
N LYS A 105 5.54 -9.95 -28.26
CA LYS A 105 5.74 -10.65 -26.99
C LYS A 105 5.72 -9.65 -25.82
N VAL A 106 5.54 -10.12 -24.60
CA VAL A 106 5.78 -9.31 -23.41
C VAL A 106 7.27 -8.91 -23.38
N ALA A 107 7.55 -7.60 -23.30
CA ALA A 107 8.90 -7.05 -23.45
C ALA A 107 9.37 -6.26 -22.22
N VAL A 108 8.58 -6.31 -21.13
CA VAL A 108 8.91 -5.69 -19.84
C VAL A 108 9.00 -6.72 -18.74
N ASP A 109 9.71 -6.40 -17.64
CA ASP A 109 9.87 -7.27 -16.47
C ASP A 109 8.77 -7.07 -15.43
N GLY A 110 7.94 -6.04 -15.55
CA GLY A 110 6.83 -5.77 -14.66
C GLY A 110 5.88 -4.68 -15.16
N VAL A 111 4.69 -4.59 -14.54
CA VAL A 111 3.66 -3.59 -14.84
C VAL A 111 3.26 -2.85 -13.58
N ILE A 112 3.23 -1.52 -13.65
CA ILE A 112 2.76 -0.63 -12.59
C ILE A 112 1.47 0.04 -13.08
N SER A 113 0.32 -0.39 -12.54
CA SER A 113 -1.00 0.14 -12.87
C SER A 113 -1.44 1.17 -11.85
N ILE A 114 -1.62 2.42 -12.27
CA ILE A 114 -2.02 3.56 -11.45
C ILE A 114 -3.32 4.10 -12.00
N ALA A 115 -4.41 3.40 -11.72
CA ALA A 115 -5.77 3.81 -12.10
C ALA A 115 -6.37 4.70 -11.01
N GLU A 116 -5.78 5.88 -10.84
CA GLU A 116 -6.13 6.86 -9.82
C GLU A 116 -6.05 8.26 -10.41
N HIS A 117 -6.98 9.14 -10.05
CA HIS A 117 -7.16 10.47 -10.65
C HIS A 117 -7.71 10.43 -12.09
N GLY A 118 -8.01 11.58 -12.62
CA GLY A 118 -8.67 11.73 -13.91
C GLY A 118 -10.18 11.96 -13.78
N SER A 119 -10.84 12.18 -14.91
CA SER A 119 -12.26 12.48 -14.98
C SER A 119 -13.07 11.19 -15.18
N TYR A 120 -13.53 10.60 -14.08
CA TYR A 120 -14.34 9.39 -14.06
C TYR A 120 -15.60 9.59 -13.22
N PRO A 121 -16.72 8.91 -13.51
CA PRO A 121 -17.96 9.08 -12.79
C PRO A 121 -17.93 8.47 -11.39
N TYR A 122 -18.90 8.85 -10.57
CA TYR A 122 -19.27 8.18 -9.32
C TYR A 122 -20.51 7.33 -9.52
N ASN A 123 -20.65 6.26 -8.76
CA ASN A 123 -21.91 5.52 -8.67
C ASN A 123 -22.78 6.03 -7.50
N ASP A 124 -23.96 5.42 -7.33
CA ASP A 124 -24.94 5.81 -6.30
C ASP A 124 -24.45 5.55 -4.86
N LEU A 125 -23.42 4.75 -4.70
CA LEU A 125 -22.77 4.51 -3.41
C LEU A 125 -21.70 5.57 -3.08
N GLY A 126 -21.42 6.51 -4.00
CA GLY A 126 -20.35 7.49 -3.90
C GLY A 126 -18.96 6.92 -4.16
N GLN A 127 -18.87 5.76 -4.79
CA GLN A 127 -17.60 5.15 -5.20
C GLN A 127 -17.12 5.75 -6.52
N HIS A 128 -15.85 6.14 -6.59
CA HIS A 128 -15.25 6.68 -7.79
C HIS A 128 -14.89 5.54 -8.76
N LEU A 129 -15.50 5.52 -9.94
CA LEU A 129 -15.41 4.41 -10.90
C LEU A 129 -14.14 4.48 -11.74
N TYR A 130 -12.99 4.50 -11.09
CA TYR A 130 -11.70 4.41 -11.76
C TYR A 130 -11.56 3.08 -12.53
N PRO A 131 -10.90 3.05 -13.70
CA PRO A 131 -10.88 1.92 -14.62
C PRO A 131 -9.97 0.76 -14.21
N ARG A 132 -9.83 0.45 -12.91
CA ARG A 132 -8.90 -0.56 -12.38
C ARG A 132 -9.11 -1.93 -12.98
N LEU A 133 -10.37 -2.41 -13.01
CA LEU A 133 -10.70 -3.70 -13.62
C LEU A 133 -10.43 -3.70 -15.13
N ARG A 134 -10.76 -2.62 -15.85
CA ARG A 134 -10.49 -2.50 -17.29
C ARG A 134 -8.99 -2.59 -17.58
N PHE A 135 -8.17 -1.85 -16.83
CA PHE A 135 -6.71 -1.90 -16.97
C PHE A 135 -6.17 -3.28 -16.66
N PHE A 136 -6.57 -3.85 -15.51
CA PHE A 136 -6.13 -5.18 -15.13
C PHE A 136 -6.53 -6.25 -16.16
N ASN A 137 -7.74 -6.17 -16.70
CA ASN A 137 -8.18 -7.09 -17.75
C ASN A 137 -7.32 -6.98 -19.01
N ALA A 138 -7.01 -5.77 -19.49
CA ALA A 138 -6.15 -5.57 -20.64
C ALA A 138 -4.72 -6.11 -20.40
N ILE A 139 -4.16 -5.92 -19.19
CA ILE A 139 -2.87 -6.50 -18.79
C ILE A 139 -2.94 -8.04 -18.85
N ALA A 140 -3.95 -8.63 -18.22
CA ALA A 140 -4.12 -10.08 -18.14
C ALA A 140 -4.42 -10.72 -19.49
N ASP A 141 -5.18 -10.04 -20.38
CA ASP A 141 -5.42 -10.46 -21.77
C ASP A 141 -4.13 -10.48 -22.58
N THR A 142 -3.27 -9.47 -22.39
CA THR A 142 -1.94 -9.42 -23.01
C THR A 142 -1.08 -10.59 -22.56
N PHE A 143 -1.03 -10.90 -21.27
CA PHE A 143 -0.27 -12.03 -20.75
C PHE A 143 -0.79 -13.37 -21.30
N LYS A 144 -2.11 -13.54 -21.32
CA LYS A 144 -2.73 -14.75 -21.91
C LYS A 144 -2.43 -14.89 -23.40
N LYS A 145 -2.49 -13.77 -24.15
CA LYS A 145 -2.24 -13.77 -25.61
C LYS A 145 -0.83 -14.21 -25.96
N TYR A 146 0.16 -13.80 -25.18
CA TYR A 146 1.57 -14.05 -25.44
C TYR A 146 2.17 -15.17 -24.57
N ASP A 147 1.34 -15.87 -23.78
CA ASP A 147 1.74 -16.93 -22.86
C ASP A 147 2.96 -16.54 -21.98
N GLN A 148 2.96 -15.31 -21.52
CA GLN A 148 4.05 -14.78 -20.68
C GLN A 148 3.50 -13.84 -19.63
N VAL A 149 3.84 -14.10 -18.35
CA VAL A 149 3.38 -13.36 -17.17
C VAL A 149 4.56 -12.64 -16.52
N VAL A 150 4.32 -11.41 -16.08
CA VAL A 150 5.26 -10.63 -15.26
C VAL A 150 4.53 -10.06 -14.04
N PRO A 151 5.26 -9.65 -12.96
CA PRO A 151 4.67 -9.03 -11.80
C PRO A 151 3.83 -7.80 -12.12
N VAL A 152 2.69 -7.65 -11.44
CA VAL A 152 1.79 -6.50 -11.57
C VAL A 152 1.55 -5.86 -10.22
N PHE A 153 1.73 -4.56 -10.14
CA PHE A 153 1.27 -3.73 -9.03
C PHE A 153 0.04 -2.92 -9.45
N ASN A 154 -1.00 -2.93 -8.61
CA ASN A 154 -2.17 -2.07 -8.74
C ASN A 154 -2.22 -1.06 -7.58
N ASP A 155 -2.17 0.23 -7.91
CA ASP A 155 -2.24 1.30 -6.93
C ASP A 155 -3.64 1.39 -6.30
N LYS A 156 -3.70 1.54 -4.97
CA LYS A 156 -4.93 1.59 -4.17
C LYS A 156 -5.70 0.26 -4.11
N HIS A 157 -6.99 0.33 -3.74
CA HIS A 157 -7.88 -0.83 -3.66
C HIS A 157 -8.13 -1.46 -5.04
N LEU A 158 -8.58 -2.71 -5.07
CA LEU A 158 -8.64 -3.48 -6.31
C LEU A 158 -9.74 -3.00 -7.27
N GLY A 159 -10.89 -2.67 -6.77
CA GLY A 159 -11.99 -2.17 -7.60
C GLY A 159 -12.96 -1.35 -6.78
N PRO A 160 -13.84 -0.57 -7.41
CA PRO A 160 -14.87 0.16 -6.67
C PRO A 160 -15.84 -0.81 -5.98
N THR A 161 -16.16 -1.96 -6.59
CA THR A 161 -17.05 -2.97 -6.04
C THR A 161 -16.29 -4.24 -5.65
N TRP A 162 -16.85 -4.99 -4.70
CA TRP A 162 -16.35 -6.33 -4.38
C TRP A 162 -16.27 -7.25 -5.59
N VAL A 163 -17.27 -7.17 -6.47
CA VAL A 163 -17.33 -8.02 -7.67
C VAL A 163 -16.12 -7.76 -8.57
N ASP A 164 -15.76 -6.50 -8.76
CA ASP A 164 -14.60 -6.12 -9.58
C ASP A 164 -13.29 -6.53 -8.91
N ALA A 165 -13.16 -6.26 -7.62
CA ALA A 165 -11.99 -6.66 -6.83
C ALA A 165 -11.76 -8.17 -6.88
N LYS A 166 -12.82 -8.96 -6.70
CA LYS A 166 -12.77 -10.43 -6.74
C LYS A 166 -12.46 -10.96 -8.14
N ARG A 167 -12.98 -10.32 -9.19
CA ARG A 167 -12.62 -10.66 -10.59
C ARG A 167 -11.14 -10.45 -10.87
N MET A 168 -10.58 -9.32 -10.45
CA MET A 168 -9.14 -9.03 -10.59
C MET A 168 -8.31 -10.10 -9.87
N TYR A 169 -8.64 -10.37 -8.60
CA TYR A 169 -7.96 -11.38 -7.79
C TYR A 169 -8.02 -12.78 -8.42
N ASN A 170 -9.23 -13.26 -8.74
CA ASN A 170 -9.42 -14.59 -9.31
C ASN A 170 -8.66 -14.75 -10.63
N ARG A 171 -8.64 -13.71 -11.45
CA ARG A 171 -7.90 -13.72 -12.72
C ARG A 171 -6.39 -13.71 -12.51
N ALA A 172 -5.90 -12.96 -11.52
CA ALA A 172 -4.48 -13.00 -11.13
C ALA A 172 -4.07 -14.42 -10.70
N GLN A 173 -4.89 -15.06 -9.85
CA GLN A 173 -4.63 -16.44 -9.41
C GLN A 173 -4.65 -17.45 -10.58
N ALA A 174 -5.67 -17.37 -11.45
CA ALA A 174 -5.81 -18.28 -12.58
C ALA A 174 -4.64 -18.22 -13.57
N LEU A 175 -4.05 -17.04 -13.74
CA LEU A 175 -2.88 -16.81 -14.61
C LEU A 175 -1.56 -16.84 -13.85
N GLN A 176 -1.57 -17.09 -12.55
CA GLN A 176 -0.39 -17.08 -11.67
C GLN A 176 0.41 -15.77 -11.75
N ILE A 177 -0.29 -14.64 -11.89
CA ILE A 177 0.34 -13.30 -11.89
C ILE A 177 0.85 -13.00 -10.49
N PRO A 178 2.16 -12.72 -10.29
CA PRO A 178 2.63 -12.13 -9.05
C PRO A 178 1.99 -10.76 -8.84
N PHE A 179 0.98 -10.69 -7.96
CA PHE A 179 0.09 -9.54 -7.87
C PHE A 179 0.19 -8.87 -6.51
N MET A 180 0.45 -7.58 -6.49
CA MET A 180 0.50 -6.74 -5.30
C MET A 180 -0.38 -5.52 -5.51
N ALA A 181 -1.07 -5.06 -4.47
CA ALA A 181 -1.92 -3.88 -4.51
C ALA A 181 -1.93 -3.16 -3.16
N GLY A 182 -2.47 -1.95 -3.14
CA GLY A 182 -2.78 -1.22 -1.91
C GLY A 182 -2.20 0.18 -1.85
N SER A 183 -2.44 0.79 -0.71
CA SER A 183 -2.00 2.13 -0.36
C SER A 183 -0.50 2.19 -0.02
N SER A 184 0.11 3.37 -0.20
CA SER A 184 1.46 3.65 0.32
C SER A 184 1.50 3.81 1.85
N LEU A 185 0.35 4.02 2.49
CA LEU A 185 0.30 4.37 3.91
C LEU A 185 0.59 3.20 4.88
N PRO A 186 0.26 1.93 4.60
CA PRO A 186 0.71 0.83 5.45
C PRO A 186 2.23 0.75 5.66
N VAL A 187 3.00 1.23 4.68
CA VAL A 187 4.47 1.23 4.71
C VAL A 187 5.09 2.61 4.95
N THR A 188 4.28 3.62 5.32
CA THR A 188 4.74 4.99 5.63
C THR A 188 5.39 5.11 7.01
N PHE A 189 5.89 6.29 7.32
CA PHE A 189 6.37 6.66 8.65
C PHE A 189 5.23 6.62 9.68
N ARG A 190 5.52 6.10 10.86
CA ARG A 190 4.59 6.00 11.97
C ARG A 190 4.99 6.94 13.11
N LYS A 191 4.00 7.55 13.78
CA LYS A 191 4.28 8.44 14.90
C LYS A 191 3.21 8.34 16.01
N PRO A 192 3.55 7.85 17.22
CA PRO A 192 4.79 7.18 17.61
C PRO A 192 5.09 5.99 16.72
N ASP A 193 6.40 5.72 16.56
CA ASP A 193 6.84 4.56 15.79
C ASP A 193 6.77 3.31 16.66
N PHE A 194 6.06 2.29 16.18
CA PHE A 194 6.10 0.95 16.76
C PHE A 194 5.81 -0.12 15.71
N SER A 195 6.32 -1.31 15.96
CA SER A 195 6.02 -2.53 15.21
C SER A 195 5.44 -3.57 16.15
N LEU A 196 4.50 -4.34 15.62
CA LEU A 196 3.95 -5.51 16.31
C LEU A 196 4.53 -6.77 15.66
N PRO A 197 5.04 -7.74 16.42
CA PRO A 197 5.37 -9.05 15.87
C PRO A 197 4.14 -9.73 15.26
N LEU A 198 4.34 -10.62 14.30
CA LEU A 198 3.29 -11.54 13.86
C LEU A 198 2.84 -12.42 15.02
N GLY A 199 1.53 -12.67 15.14
CA GLY A 199 0.97 -13.42 16.26
C GLY A 199 0.77 -12.60 17.54
N SER A 200 0.84 -11.27 17.49
CA SER A 200 0.60 -10.38 18.63
C SER A 200 -0.79 -10.61 19.24
N PRO A 201 -0.89 -10.63 20.60
CA PRO A 201 -2.16 -10.87 21.28
C PRO A 201 -3.05 -9.60 21.29
N ILE A 202 -3.47 -9.16 20.10
CA ILE A 202 -4.34 -7.99 19.93
C ILE A 202 -5.75 -8.35 20.41
N GLU A 203 -6.28 -7.60 21.37
CA GLU A 203 -7.59 -7.79 21.96
C GLU A 203 -8.65 -6.85 21.37
N ALA A 204 -8.27 -5.63 21.06
CA ALA A 204 -9.15 -4.63 20.44
C ALA A 204 -8.34 -3.62 19.61
N ALA A 205 -8.98 -3.04 18.59
CA ALA A 205 -8.40 -2.00 17.78
C ALA A 205 -9.46 -1.03 17.26
N VAL A 206 -9.07 0.25 17.14
CA VAL A 206 -9.90 1.31 16.54
C VAL A 206 -9.03 2.11 15.57
N GLY A 207 -9.52 2.29 14.34
CA GLY A 207 -8.95 3.21 13.36
C GLY A 207 -9.68 4.55 13.35
N ILE A 208 -8.95 5.62 13.00
CA ILE A 208 -9.49 6.93 12.66
C ILE A 208 -9.06 7.26 11.24
N GLY A 209 -10.01 7.74 10.43
CA GLY A 209 -9.77 8.28 9.10
C GLY A 209 -10.34 9.67 8.94
N TYR A 210 -9.97 10.34 7.87
CA TYR A 210 -10.43 11.69 7.53
C TYR A 210 -10.87 11.77 6.06
N SER A 211 -11.43 12.92 5.64
CA SER A 211 -11.86 13.15 4.25
C SER A 211 -12.94 12.16 3.77
N GLY A 212 -13.05 11.93 2.45
CA GLY A 212 -14.14 11.15 1.84
C GLY A 212 -14.13 9.67 2.19
N LEU A 213 -15.33 9.08 2.31
CA LEU A 213 -15.51 7.71 2.77
C LEU A 213 -14.98 6.66 1.80
N ASP A 214 -14.95 6.92 0.49
CA ASP A 214 -14.45 5.98 -0.52
C ASP A 214 -12.92 5.99 -0.55
N ILE A 215 -12.31 7.06 -1.06
CA ILE A 215 -10.86 7.12 -1.29
C ILE A 215 -10.07 7.04 0.02
N TYR A 216 -10.43 7.88 1.01
CA TYR A 216 -9.73 7.89 2.30
C TYR A 216 -10.17 6.76 3.23
N GLY A 217 -11.39 6.24 3.06
CA GLY A 217 -11.81 5.00 3.69
C GLY A 217 -10.92 3.81 3.29
N SER A 218 -10.56 3.70 2.00
CA SER A 218 -9.64 2.66 1.54
C SER A 218 -8.25 2.76 2.19
N HIS A 219 -7.69 3.98 2.27
CA HIS A 219 -6.42 4.21 2.96
C HIS A 219 -6.48 3.85 4.44
N SER A 220 -7.55 4.28 5.11
CA SER A 220 -7.74 4.07 6.55
C SER A 220 -7.92 2.58 6.88
N LEU A 221 -8.66 1.84 6.05
CA LEU A 221 -8.80 0.39 6.17
C LEU A 221 -7.48 -0.34 5.94
N ASP A 222 -6.68 0.05 4.94
CA ASP A 222 -5.36 -0.54 4.70
C ASP A 222 -4.40 -0.29 5.87
N CYS A 223 -4.41 0.93 6.44
CA CYS A 223 -3.62 1.28 7.62
C CYS A 223 -4.06 0.51 8.86
N TYR A 224 -5.36 0.36 9.07
CA TYR A 224 -5.92 -0.43 10.15
C TYR A 224 -5.55 -1.91 9.99
N GLN A 225 -5.80 -2.47 8.81
CA GLN A 225 -5.60 -3.89 8.53
C GLN A 225 -4.14 -4.32 8.64
N CYS A 226 -3.18 -3.49 8.19
CA CYS A 226 -1.75 -3.83 8.27
C CYS A 226 -1.23 -4.02 9.70
N LEU A 227 -1.94 -3.51 10.70
CA LEU A 227 -1.67 -3.76 12.11
C LEU A 227 -2.49 -4.94 12.64
N VAL A 228 -3.78 -4.99 12.34
CA VAL A 228 -4.72 -5.99 12.90
C VAL A 228 -4.50 -7.39 12.32
N GLU A 229 -4.07 -7.53 11.07
CA GLU A 229 -3.72 -8.84 10.50
C GLU A 229 -2.57 -9.54 11.23
N ARG A 230 -1.79 -8.79 12.02
CA ARG A 230 -0.68 -9.33 12.83
C ARG A 230 -1.13 -9.98 14.13
N ARG A 231 -2.45 -10.04 14.39
CA ARG A 231 -3.01 -10.69 15.58
C ARG A 231 -2.78 -12.20 15.57
N SER A 232 -2.96 -12.82 16.73
CA SER A 232 -2.90 -14.28 16.88
C SER A 232 -3.84 -14.94 15.86
N ASN A 233 -3.43 -16.07 15.30
CA ASN A 233 -4.13 -16.85 14.27
C ASN A 233 -4.19 -16.24 12.87
N ALA A 234 -3.43 -15.16 12.60
CA ALA A 234 -3.41 -14.47 11.32
C ALA A 234 -4.80 -13.96 10.87
N GLU A 235 -5.00 -13.73 9.57
CA GLU A 235 -6.28 -13.20 9.07
C GLU A 235 -7.27 -14.32 8.76
N GLN A 236 -8.47 -14.22 9.33
CA GLN A 236 -9.55 -15.21 9.20
C GLN A 236 -10.73 -14.72 8.34
N GLY A 237 -10.69 -13.46 7.90
CA GLY A 237 -11.75 -12.82 7.12
C GLY A 237 -12.84 -12.18 7.99
N VAL A 238 -13.80 -11.53 7.34
CA VAL A 238 -14.86 -10.73 7.95
C VAL A 238 -16.22 -11.33 7.62
N ARG A 239 -17.04 -11.57 8.64
CA ARG A 239 -18.35 -12.20 8.51
C ARG A 239 -19.54 -11.24 8.44
N SER A 240 -19.34 -9.98 8.85
CA SER A 240 -20.36 -8.94 8.70
C SER A 240 -19.75 -7.55 8.72
N VAL A 241 -20.41 -6.62 8.00
CA VAL A 241 -20.04 -5.21 7.92
C VAL A 241 -21.28 -4.35 8.12
N GLN A 242 -21.12 -3.21 8.80
CA GLN A 242 -22.15 -2.19 8.99
C GLN A 242 -21.52 -0.81 8.95
N CYS A 243 -22.18 0.13 8.31
CA CYS A 243 -21.87 1.56 8.42
C CYS A 243 -22.95 2.23 9.28
N LEU A 244 -22.53 3.02 10.27
CA LEU A 244 -23.42 3.82 11.11
C LEU A 244 -23.05 5.31 10.95
N GLU A 245 -24.08 6.17 11.00
CA GLU A 245 -23.92 7.62 10.96
C GLU A 245 -24.79 8.28 12.06
N GLY A 246 -24.55 9.56 12.32
CA GLY A 246 -25.35 10.37 13.26
C GLY A 246 -25.48 9.74 14.65
N ALA A 247 -26.66 9.82 15.25
CA ALA A 247 -26.89 9.37 16.64
C ALA A 247 -26.63 7.86 16.83
N ALA A 248 -26.80 7.02 15.82
CA ALA A 248 -26.54 5.60 15.93
C ALA A 248 -25.05 5.29 16.10
N MET A 249 -24.18 6.00 15.37
CA MET A 249 -22.73 5.92 15.50
C MET A 249 -22.29 6.29 16.92
N TRP A 250 -22.77 7.43 17.46
CA TRP A 250 -22.39 7.90 18.79
C TRP A 250 -22.89 6.98 19.89
N ARG A 251 -24.11 6.42 19.76
CA ARG A 251 -24.59 5.40 20.69
C ARG A 251 -23.71 4.15 20.73
N ALA A 252 -23.18 3.72 19.60
CA ALA A 252 -22.26 2.56 19.55
C ALA A 252 -20.98 2.81 20.36
N ILE A 253 -20.48 4.05 20.36
CA ILE A 253 -19.31 4.45 21.16
C ILE A 253 -19.71 4.58 22.65
N ASP A 254 -20.83 5.23 22.94
CA ASP A 254 -21.27 5.48 24.32
C ASP A 254 -21.66 4.19 25.07
N SER A 255 -22.21 3.21 24.36
CA SER A 255 -22.56 1.89 24.91
C SER A 255 -21.41 0.91 25.04
N GLY A 256 -20.20 1.28 24.55
CA GLY A 256 -19.03 0.42 24.63
C GLY A 256 -18.91 -0.62 23.53
N VAL A 257 -19.76 -0.59 22.49
CA VAL A 257 -19.56 -1.41 21.27
C VAL A 257 -18.23 -1.03 20.60
N VAL A 258 -17.87 0.25 20.62
CA VAL A 258 -16.55 0.74 20.26
C VAL A 258 -15.85 1.25 21.51
N ASP A 259 -14.64 0.79 21.75
CA ASP A 259 -13.86 1.15 22.92
C ASP A 259 -13.46 2.64 22.90
N LYS A 260 -14.05 3.42 23.79
CA LYS A 260 -13.82 4.86 23.90
C LYS A 260 -12.35 5.21 24.26
N GLN A 261 -11.66 4.36 24.99
CA GLN A 261 -10.25 4.59 25.32
C GLN A 261 -9.38 4.47 24.06
N LEU A 262 -9.69 3.52 23.18
CA LEU A 262 -9.00 3.37 21.89
C LEU A 262 -9.34 4.52 20.95
N VAL A 263 -10.59 4.99 20.91
CA VAL A 263 -10.95 6.21 20.15
C VAL A 263 -10.10 7.40 20.60
N ASN A 264 -10.05 7.64 21.91
CA ASN A 264 -9.26 8.75 22.47
C ASN A 264 -7.76 8.60 22.20
N ALA A 265 -7.23 7.38 22.31
CA ALA A 265 -5.82 7.09 22.02
C ALA A 265 -5.49 7.33 20.53
N ALA A 266 -6.35 6.89 19.60
CA ALA A 266 -6.16 7.13 18.17
C ALA A 266 -6.24 8.63 17.81
N LEU A 267 -7.18 9.38 18.41
CA LEU A 267 -7.29 10.82 18.21
C LEU A 267 -6.09 11.58 18.78
N SER A 268 -5.50 11.13 19.90
CA SER A 268 -4.41 11.82 20.55
C SER A 268 -3.11 11.92 19.74
N VAL A 269 -2.96 11.10 18.70
CA VAL A 269 -1.74 11.04 17.88
C VAL A 269 -1.88 11.74 16.52
N ILE A 270 -3.07 12.26 16.19
CA ILE A 270 -3.33 12.99 14.93
C ILE A 270 -3.69 14.44 15.21
N PRO A 271 -3.46 15.37 14.25
CA PRO A 271 -4.05 16.69 14.29
C PRO A 271 -5.57 16.60 14.24
N THR A 272 -6.24 17.51 14.93
CA THR A 272 -7.69 17.70 14.82
C THR A 272 -7.97 19.14 14.37
N SER A 273 -9.18 19.40 13.88
CA SER A 273 -9.56 20.74 13.41
C SER A 273 -9.49 21.81 14.50
N GLY A 274 -9.40 21.39 15.76
CA GLY A 274 -9.38 22.29 16.94
C GLY A 274 -10.66 23.10 17.15
N LYS A 275 -11.69 22.89 16.34
CA LYS A 275 -12.98 23.59 16.40
C LYS A 275 -14.11 22.61 16.64
N GLY A 276 -14.82 22.76 17.75
CA GLY A 276 -16.00 21.95 18.09
C GLY A 276 -15.71 20.55 18.63
N ASP A 277 -16.76 19.81 18.84
CA ASP A 277 -16.72 18.38 19.20
C ASP A 277 -16.69 17.54 17.91
N MET A 278 -16.03 16.38 17.93
CA MET A 278 -16.10 15.42 16.82
C MET A 278 -17.56 14.99 16.49
N ARG A 279 -18.45 15.11 17.47
CA ARG A 279 -19.89 14.80 17.33
C ARG A 279 -20.64 15.82 16.47
N ASP A 280 -20.07 17.00 16.26
CA ASP A 280 -20.63 18.04 15.42
C ASP A 280 -20.30 17.83 13.93
N ASP A 281 -19.51 16.80 13.59
CA ASP A 281 -19.23 16.45 12.19
C ASP A 281 -20.41 15.68 11.55
N PRO A 282 -21.22 16.34 10.70
CA PRO A 282 -22.40 15.70 10.11
C PRO A 282 -22.03 14.66 9.05
N SER A 283 -20.79 14.61 8.62
CA SER A 283 -20.25 13.66 7.66
C SER A 283 -19.53 12.48 8.32
N ALA A 284 -19.51 12.44 9.66
CA ALA A 284 -18.91 11.36 10.41
C ALA A 284 -19.62 10.02 10.16
N ALA A 285 -18.83 8.97 9.96
CA ALA A 285 -19.32 7.62 9.78
C ALA A 285 -18.46 6.61 10.56
N LEU A 286 -19.08 5.53 11.01
CA LEU A 286 -18.43 4.43 11.70
C LEU A 286 -18.62 3.15 10.88
N PHE A 287 -17.52 2.57 10.42
CA PHE A 287 -17.50 1.24 9.84
C PHE A 287 -17.25 0.23 10.97
N LEU A 288 -18.24 -0.61 11.23
CA LEU A 288 -18.14 -1.75 12.13
C LEU A 288 -18.05 -3.02 11.30
N PHE A 289 -17.07 -3.86 11.59
CA PHE A 289 -16.92 -5.13 10.90
C PHE A 289 -16.46 -6.20 11.87
N GLN A 290 -17.10 -7.38 11.78
CA GLN A 290 -16.82 -8.48 12.68
C GLN A 290 -16.03 -9.56 11.93
N TYR A 291 -14.83 -9.84 12.43
CA TYR A 291 -14.01 -10.93 11.92
C TYR A 291 -14.57 -12.30 12.29
N VAL A 292 -14.18 -13.31 11.52
CA VAL A 292 -14.64 -14.69 11.76
C VAL A 292 -14.22 -15.22 13.12
N ASP A 293 -13.03 -14.84 13.61
CA ASP A 293 -12.49 -15.19 14.92
C ASP A 293 -13.17 -14.47 16.10
N GLY A 294 -14.17 -13.65 15.83
CA GLY A 294 -14.91 -12.89 16.84
C GLY A 294 -14.32 -11.51 17.16
N PHE A 295 -13.15 -11.17 16.60
CA PHE A 295 -12.58 -9.84 16.78
C PHE A 295 -13.51 -8.77 16.17
N GLN A 296 -13.72 -7.66 16.90
CA GLN A 296 -14.54 -6.54 16.44
C GLN A 296 -13.64 -5.44 15.89
N GLY A 297 -13.76 -5.16 14.59
CA GLY A 297 -13.12 -4.02 13.95
C GLY A 297 -13.99 -2.78 13.97
N ALA A 298 -13.37 -1.62 14.16
CA ALA A 298 -14.02 -0.32 14.11
C ALA A 298 -13.11 0.72 13.43
N LEU A 299 -13.67 1.42 12.44
CA LEU A 299 -13.01 2.56 11.78
C LEU A 299 -13.96 3.76 11.82
N LEU A 300 -13.56 4.83 12.52
CA LEU A 300 -14.27 6.10 12.53
C LEU A 300 -13.72 7.00 11.42
N MET A 301 -14.55 7.34 10.47
CA MET A 301 -14.29 8.39 9.48
C MET A 301 -14.84 9.71 10.01
N LEU A 302 -13.94 10.67 10.21
CA LEU A 302 -14.25 12.01 10.77
C LEU A 302 -13.78 13.10 9.78
N PRO A 303 -14.46 13.26 8.62
CA PRO A 303 -13.98 14.06 7.50
C PRO A 303 -13.68 15.53 7.80
N ARG A 304 -14.40 16.13 8.73
CA ARG A 304 -14.24 17.55 9.10
C ARG A 304 -13.48 17.75 10.40
N PHE A 305 -13.23 16.70 11.17
CA PHE A 305 -12.60 16.78 12.49
C PHE A 305 -11.18 16.23 12.51
N ALA A 306 -10.93 15.05 11.96
CA ALA A 306 -9.62 14.42 11.94
C ALA A 306 -8.72 15.02 10.84
N GLY A 307 -7.44 15.24 11.14
CA GLY A 307 -6.42 15.73 10.20
C GLY A 307 -5.38 14.67 9.84
N GLY A 308 -5.75 13.39 9.86
CA GLY A 308 -4.85 12.30 9.52
C GLY A 308 -5.45 10.92 9.79
N ILE A 309 -4.69 9.89 9.47
CA ILE A 309 -5.05 8.49 9.69
C ILE A 309 -4.28 7.95 10.88
N SER A 310 -4.98 7.29 11.81
CA SER A 310 -4.37 6.62 12.96
C SER A 310 -5.04 5.31 13.30
N THR A 311 -4.34 4.48 14.05
CA THR A 311 -4.89 3.25 14.63
C THR A 311 -4.40 3.11 16.07
N ALA A 312 -5.31 2.82 16.98
CA ALA A 312 -5.04 2.43 18.35
C ALA A 312 -5.35 0.96 18.58
N ILE A 313 -4.51 0.31 19.37
CA ILE A 313 -4.56 -1.12 19.63
C ILE A 313 -4.42 -1.36 21.13
N ARG A 314 -5.21 -2.29 21.67
CA ARG A 314 -4.99 -2.86 22.99
C ARG A 314 -4.47 -4.28 22.88
N LEU A 315 -3.34 -4.54 23.50
CA LEU A 315 -2.80 -5.88 23.65
C LEU A 315 -3.37 -6.52 24.92
N LYS A 316 -3.57 -7.84 24.88
CA LYS A 316 -4.01 -8.62 26.02
C LYS A 316 -3.08 -8.38 27.22
N ASN A 317 -3.66 -8.20 28.41
CA ASN A 317 -2.94 -7.90 29.64
C ASN A 317 -2.20 -6.55 29.67
N GLN A 318 -2.50 -5.64 28.73
CA GLN A 318 -2.01 -4.26 28.78
C GLN A 318 -3.18 -3.29 28.97
N THR A 319 -3.05 -2.39 29.95
CA THR A 319 -4.07 -1.39 30.24
C THR A 319 -3.95 -0.16 29.38
N LYS A 320 -2.72 0.17 28.95
CA LYS A 320 -2.45 1.36 28.12
C LYS A 320 -2.49 0.99 26.64
N PRO A 321 -3.36 1.63 25.83
CA PRO A 321 -3.35 1.46 24.39
C PRO A 321 -2.05 1.90 23.73
N LEU A 322 -1.65 1.19 22.68
CA LEU A 322 -0.67 1.67 21.70
C LEU A 322 -1.43 2.38 20.60
N ALA A 323 -0.96 3.55 20.19
CA ALA A 323 -1.56 4.28 19.07
C ALA A 323 -0.47 4.88 18.18
N THR A 324 -0.72 4.89 16.86
CA THR A 324 0.18 5.51 15.89
C THR A 324 -0.60 6.25 14.82
N ARG A 325 -0.02 7.34 14.35
CA ARG A 325 -0.40 8.04 13.14
C ARG A 325 0.40 7.51 11.97
N PHE A 326 -0.25 7.33 10.82
CA PHE A 326 0.37 7.06 9.53
C PHE A 326 0.62 8.40 8.83
N GLU A 327 1.88 8.77 8.63
CA GLU A 327 2.23 10.10 8.16
C GLU A 327 2.19 10.22 6.64
N GLU A 328 1.35 11.08 6.11
CA GLU A 328 1.36 11.53 4.72
C GLU A 328 2.32 12.72 4.59
N ARG A 329 3.61 12.44 4.49
CA ARG A 329 4.61 13.49 4.31
C ARG A 329 4.60 13.98 2.87
N LEU A 330 4.47 15.29 2.69
CA LEU A 330 4.48 15.90 1.37
C LEU A 330 5.91 16.16 0.89
N GLU A 331 6.78 16.60 1.80
CA GLU A 331 8.17 16.93 1.48
C GLU A 331 9.17 15.89 2.04
N PRO A 332 10.27 15.66 1.34
CA PRO A 332 10.51 16.00 -0.07
C PRO A 332 9.81 15.01 -1.02
N ARG A 333 8.90 15.52 -1.85
CA ARG A 333 8.25 14.75 -2.93
C ARG A 333 7.58 13.44 -2.47
N HIS A 334 6.70 13.52 -1.46
CA HIS A 334 5.93 12.41 -0.94
C HIS A 334 6.80 11.16 -0.63
N PRO A 335 7.72 11.23 0.36
CA PRO A 335 8.73 10.20 0.60
C PRO A 335 8.14 8.83 0.94
N HIS A 336 6.91 8.75 1.47
CA HIS A 336 6.24 7.47 1.75
C HIS A 336 6.02 6.62 0.49
N PHE A 337 5.87 7.23 -0.69
CA PHE A 337 5.80 6.48 -1.94
C PHE A 337 7.13 5.82 -2.35
N ALA A 338 8.27 6.29 -1.85
CA ALA A 338 9.54 5.60 -2.06
C ALA A 338 9.54 4.22 -1.41
N TYR A 339 8.94 4.09 -0.21
CA TYR A 339 8.85 2.82 0.50
C TYR A 339 7.85 1.85 -0.14
N LEU A 340 6.75 2.36 -0.70
CA LEU A 340 5.87 1.56 -1.55
C LEU A 340 6.59 1.07 -2.80
N LEU A 341 7.29 1.98 -3.50
CA LEU A 341 8.05 1.65 -4.71
C LEU A 341 9.17 0.64 -4.43
N LYS A 342 9.79 0.68 -3.24
CA LYS A 342 10.76 -0.34 -2.83
C LYS A 342 10.13 -1.74 -2.73
N GLY A 343 8.90 -1.83 -2.25
CA GLY A 343 8.13 -3.09 -2.26
C GLY A 343 7.82 -3.57 -3.69
N ILE A 344 7.47 -2.65 -4.58
CA ILE A 344 7.23 -2.94 -6.00
C ILE A 344 8.51 -3.39 -6.69
N GLU A 345 9.62 -2.67 -6.50
CA GLU A 345 10.94 -3.01 -7.00
C GLU A 345 11.32 -4.44 -6.60
N ARG A 346 11.18 -4.75 -5.30
CA ARG A 346 11.45 -6.09 -4.80
C ARG A 346 10.60 -7.16 -5.49
N MET A 347 9.30 -6.93 -5.67
CA MET A 347 8.42 -7.87 -6.37
C MET A 347 8.86 -8.07 -7.82
N VAL A 348 9.21 -7.02 -8.55
CA VAL A 348 9.67 -7.11 -9.94
C VAL A 348 10.97 -7.89 -10.06
N HIS A 349 11.90 -7.72 -9.11
CA HIS A 349 13.17 -8.43 -9.10
C HIS A 349 13.06 -9.89 -8.68
N THR A 350 12.17 -10.22 -7.73
CA THR A 350 12.07 -11.57 -7.15
C THR A 350 10.96 -12.43 -7.73
N GLY A 351 10.02 -11.83 -8.48
CA GLY A 351 8.80 -12.51 -8.94
C GLY A 351 7.81 -12.83 -7.81
N LYS A 352 8.00 -12.28 -6.60
CA LYS A 352 7.16 -12.58 -5.42
C LYS A 352 6.63 -11.28 -4.82
N PRO A 353 5.31 -11.16 -4.55
CA PRO A 353 4.74 -10.01 -3.85
C PRO A 353 5.45 -9.76 -2.51
N SER A 354 5.72 -8.50 -2.20
CA SER A 354 6.36 -8.11 -0.93
C SER A 354 5.44 -8.27 0.26
N TYR A 355 4.13 -8.20 0.04
CA TYR A 355 3.07 -8.50 0.99
C TYR A 355 1.83 -9.00 0.24
N PRO A 356 0.92 -9.73 0.93
CA PRO A 356 -0.20 -10.39 0.26
C PRO A 356 -1.22 -9.38 -0.28
N VAL A 357 -1.65 -9.58 -1.53
CA VAL A 357 -2.73 -8.81 -2.16
C VAL A 357 -4.09 -9.04 -1.47
N GLU A 358 -4.21 -10.13 -0.74
CA GLU A 358 -5.41 -10.50 0.03
C GLU A 358 -5.75 -9.46 1.10
N ARG A 359 -4.76 -8.74 1.67
CA ARG A 359 -5.03 -7.58 2.53
C ARG A 359 -5.89 -6.57 1.79
N THR A 360 -5.45 -6.16 0.61
CA THR A 360 -6.15 -5.16 -0.20
C THR A 360 -7.49 -5.70 -0.73
N LEU A 361 -7.58 -6.99 -1.02
CA LEU A 361 -8.84 -7.64 -1.39
C LEU A 361 -9.85 -7.55 -0.24
N LEU A 362 -9.44 -7.85 1.00
CA LEU A 362 -10.29 -7.78 2.18
C LEU A 362 -10.76 -6.36 2.46
N THR A 363 -9.82 -5.40 2.45
CA THR A 363 -10.15 -3.98 2.71
C THR A 363 -11.02 -3.38 1.61
N SER A 364 -10.85 -3.78 0.33
CA SER A 364 -11.76 -3.43 -0.77
C SER A 364 -13.18 -3.96 -0.53
N GLY A 365 -13.30 -5.20 -0.06
CA GLY A 365 -14.59 -5.79 0.27
C GLY A 365 -15.27 -5.14 1.47
N ILE A 366 -14.53 -4.85 2.55
CA ILE A 366 -15.05 -4.13 3.72
C ILE A 366 -15.57 -2.75 3.31
N LEU A 367 -14.81 -2.01 2.48
CA LEU A 367 -15.19 -0.69 2.00
C LEU A 367 -16.49 -0.73 1.19
N ASP A 368 -16.56 -1.62 0.20
CA ASP A 368 -17.76 -1.79 -0.65
C ASP A 368 -18.99 -2.13 0.20
N ARG A 369 -18.86 -3.05 1.16
CA ARG A 369 -19.96 -3.44 2.06
C ARG A 369 -20.34 -2.34 3.04
N ALA A 370 -19.39 -1.54 3.52
CA ALA A 370 -19.68 -0.38 4.38
C ALA A 370 -20.47 0.70 3.61
N LEU A 371 -20.07 1.02 2.38
CA LEU A 371 -20.79 1.97 1.53
C LEU A 371 -22.16 1.44 1.10
N THR A 372 -22.27 0.15 0.82
CA THR A 372 -23.55 -0.53 0.57
C THR A 372 -24.47 -0.47 1.80
N SER A 373 -23.97 -0.76 3.00
CA SER A 373 -24.71 -0.66 4.26
C SER A 373 -25.24 0.77 4.49
N LYS A 374 -24.38 1.78 4.24
CA LYS A 374 -24.81 3.18 4.30
C LYS A 374 -25.98 3.45 3.36
N HIS A 375 -25.86 3.05 2.11
CA HIS A 375 -26.92 3.22 1.09
C HIS A 375 -28.20 2.48 1.46
N GLN A 376 -28.09 1.32 2.11
CA GLN A 376 -29.20 0.50 2.61
C GLN A 376 -29.64 0.90 4.04
N GLN A 377 -29.60 2.20 4.36
CA GLN A 377 -30.09 2.74 5.64
C GLN A 377 -29.42 2.08 6.86
N HIS A 378 -28.10 1.88 6.78
CA HIS A 378 -27.27 1.35 7.87
C HIS A 378 -27.55 -0.09 8.26
N GLN A 379 -28.11 -0.90 7.36
CA GLN A 379 -28.29 -2.33 7.59
C GLN A 379 -26.95 -3.02 7.84
N ARG A 380 -26.92 -3.90 8.82
CA ARG A 380 -25.80 -4.84 8.98
C ARG A 380 -25.88 -5.89 7.88
N LEU A 381 -24.80 -6.05 7.15
CA LEU A 381 -24.67 -6.99 6.04
C LEU A 381 -23.85 -8.19 6.47
N ASP A 382 -24.36 -9.40 6.28
CA ASP A 382 -23.55 -10.60 6.35
C ASP A 382 -22.67 -10.70 5.12
N THR A 383 -21.40 -11.09 5.31
CA THR A 383 -20.37 -11.06 4.27
C THR A 383 -19.66 -12.41 4.13
N PRO A 384 -20.39 -13.48 3.77
CA PRO A 384 -19.78 -14.81 3.60
C PRO A 384 -18.65 -14.81 2.55
N GLU A 385 -18.73 -13.94 1.57
CA GLU A 385 -17.70 -13.75 0.54
C GLU A 385 -16.38 -13.18 1.08
N LEU A 386 -16.38 -12.53 2.23
CA LEU A 386 -15.19 -11.98 2.88
C LEU A 386 -14.57 -12.92 3.92
N THR A 387 -15.04 -14.17 4.03
CA THR A 387 -14.56 -15.14 5.02
C THR A 387 -13.36 -15.96 4.52
N PHE A 388 -12.51 -15.37 3.71
CA PHE A 388 -11.27 -16.00 3.25
C PHE A 388 -10.10 -15.68 4.19
N GLN A 389 -9.10 -16.58 4.19
CA GLN A 389 -7.94 -16.50 5.05
C GLN A 389 -6.70 -16.13 4.25
N TYR A 390 -5.75 -15.43 4.90
CA TYR A 390 -4.41 -15.24 4.37
C TYR A 390 -3.37 -15.11 5.48
N GLN A 391 -2.11 -15.33 5.12
CA GLN A 391 -0.99 -15.17 6.03
C GLN A 391 -0.35 -13.79 5.83
N PRO A 392 -0.27 -12.96 6.87
CA PRO A 392 0.45 -11.70 6.81
C PRO A 392 1.96 -11.94 6.66
N VAL A 393 2.63 -10.99 6.02
CA VAL A 393 4.09 -10.99 5.87
C VAL A 393 4.68 -9.92 6.76
N ASP A 394 5.81 -10.22 7.40
CA ASP A 394 6.54 -9.24 8.20
C ASP A 394 7.32 -8.27 7.30
N TYR A 395 6.56 -7.42 6.58
CA TYR A 395 7.11 -6.36 5.76
C TYR A 395 7.27 -5.09 6.62
N PRO A 396 8.47 -4.48 6.68
CA PRO A 396 8.72 -3.31 7.51
C PRO A 396 8.05 -2.05 6.91
N HIS A 397 7.99 -0.99 7.71
CA HIS A 397 7.55 0.34 7.31
C HIS A 397 8.72 1.35 7.36
N ALA A 398 8.51 2.56 6.85
CA ALA A 398 9.49 3.64 6.91
C ALA A 398 9.76 4.07 8.39
N PRO A 399 11.00 4.37 8.77
CA PRO A 399 12.23 4.38 7.96
C PRO A 399 12.99 3.05 7.94
N HIS A 400 12.41 1.95 8.44
CA HIS A 400 13.09 0.67 8.67
C HIS A 400 13.36 -0.13 7.39
N ILE A 401 13.15 0.46 6.22
CA ILE A 401 13.48 -0.10 4.91
C ILE A 401 14.65 0.68 4.35
N ASP A 402 15.76 0.01 4.05
CA ASP A 402 16.85 0.60 3.28
C ASP A 402 16.48 0.68 1.79
N LEU A 403 16.24 1.89 1.32
CA LEU A 403 15.88 2.14 -0.08
C LEU A 403 17.02 1.80 -1.06
N HIS A 404 18.27 1.76 -0.58
CA HIS A 404 19.47 1.48 -1.38
C HIS A 404 19.91 0.01 -1.31
N ALA A 405 19.28 -0.80 -0.45
CA ALA A 405 19.57 -2.23 -0.39
C ALA A 405 19.22 -2.93 -1.72
N ASP A 406 19.97 -3.99 -2.02
CA ASP A 406 19.66 -4.89 -3.14
C ASP A 406 18.21 -5.40 -3.00
N PRO A 407 17.34 -5.22 -4.01
CA PRO A 407 15.95 -5.64 -3.95
C PRO A 407 15.75 -7.15 -3.78
N THR A 408 16.76 -7.96 -4.07
CA THR A 408 16.72 -9.42 -3.87
C THR A 408 17.13 -9.86 -2.47
N SER A 409 17.77 -8.96 -1.70
CA SER A 409 18.22 -9.26 -0.34
C SER A 409 17.05 -9.60 0.58
N PRO A 410 17.24 -10.49 1.58
CA PRO A 410 16.24 -10.70 2.62
C PRO A 410 15.88 -9.39 3.32
N LEU A 411 14.57 -9.17 3.54
CA LEU A 411 14.11 -8.05 4.35
C LEU A 411 14.61 -8.28 5.79
N ARG A 412 15.56 -7.47 6.21
CA ARG A 412 15.92 -7.38 7.63
C ARG A 412 15.26 -6.11 8.17
N ALA A 413 14.42 -6.26 9.18
CA ALA A 413 14.05 -5.13 10.00
C ALA A 413 15.38 -4.57 10.57
N THR A 414 15.71 -3.33 10.22
CA THR A 414 16.78 -2.62 10.91
C THR A 414 16.32 -2.46 12.34
N SER A 415 16.99 -3.09 13.30
CA SER A 415 16.75 -2.86 14.71
C SER A 415 16.82 -1.36 14.95
N ALA A 416 15.75 -0.78 15.52
CA ALA A 416 15.80 0.58 16.00
C ALA A 416 17.01 0.66 16.97
N SER A 417 18.01 1.44 16.61
CA SER A 417 19.02 1.87 17.56
C SER A 417 18.30 2.68 18.64
N SER A 418 18.26 2.11 19.83
CA SER A 418 17.72 2.64 21.07
C SER A 418 18.12 4.09 21.34
#